data_c1dfd038309202132e90c176834c025c
#
_entry.id   c1dfd038309202132e90c176834c025c
#
_cell.length_a   1.000
_cell.length_b   1.000
_cell.length_c   1.000
_cell.angle_alpha   90.00
_cell.angle_beta   90.00
_cell.angle_gamma   90.00
#
_symmetry.space_group_name_H-M   'P 1'
#
loop_
_entity.id
_entity.type
_entity.pdbx_description
1 polymer ?
#
loop_
_entity_poly.entity_id
_entity_poly.type
_entity_poly.pdbx_seq_one_letter_code
_entity_poly.pdbx_strand_id
1 'polypeptide(L)'
;MAYNALAGGVLTGKYMDVPAVVDDNDRERAKETLQAPRGRMDEIGWGRTLYRYRTEAAMDAIKDYAKIAKRAGMPLTELSLRWCRQRSLITTTLVGHSNEKQLEESLRIFAKKDPLPDDIMWEIDRVHMRNRLPLFSSNLVGKDWNGEGEIGEPIP
;
A
#
# COMPACT_ATOMS: atom_id res chain seq x y z
N MET A 1 1.22 -16.69 -7.32
CA MET A 1 1.74 -15.47 -7.98
C MET A 1 1.20 -14.24 -7.26
N ALA A 2 2.06 -13.28 -6.93
CA ALA A 2 1.65 -11.98 -6.41
C ALA A 2 1.68 -10.94 -7.54
N TYR A 3 0.67 -10.07 -7.58
CA TYR A 3 0.62 -8.91 -8.48
C TYR A 3 0.41 -7.64 -7.67
N ASN A 4 0.74 -6.50 -8.26
CA ASN A 4 0.61 -5.19 -7.60
C ASN A 4 1.38 -5.11 -6.25
N ALA A 5 2.56 -5.71 -6.18
CA ALA A 5 3.37 -5.87 -4.98
C ALA A 5 3.69 -4.56 -4.23
N LEU A 6 3.63 -3.42 -4.93
CA LEU A 6 3.83 -2.09 -4.35
C LEU A 6 2.51 -1.30 -4.20
N ALA A 7 1.35 -1.96 -4.29
CA ALA A 7 0.04 -1.35 -4.11
C ALA A 7 -0.16 -0.06 -4.95
N GLY A 8 0.13 -0.13 -6.26
CA GLY A 8 0.07 1.02 -7.15
C GLY A 8 1.11 2.10 -6.86
N GLY A 9 2.18 1.75 -6.15
CA GLY A 9 3.26 2.65 -5.75
C GLY A 9 3.09 3.24 -4.35
N VAL A 10 2.04 2.89 -3.62
CA VAL A 10 1.81 3.39 -2.26
C VAL A 10 2.89 2.89 -1.30
N LEU A 11 3.30 1.62 -1.44
CA LEU A 11 4.38 1.02 -0.65
C LEU A 11 5.79 1.44 -1.06
N THR A 12 5.94 2.48 -1.88
CA THR A 12 7.21 3.20 -2.04
C THR A 12 7.35 4.36 -1.05
N GLY A 13 6.27 4.72 -0.36
CA GLY A 13 6.24 5.85 0.57
C GLY A 13 5.98 7.22 -0.06
N LYS A 14 5.97 7.33 -1.39
CA LYS A 14 5.88 8.63 -2.11
C LYS A 14 4.57 9.39 -1.92
N TYR A 15 3.57 8.76 -1.33
CA TYR A 15 2.25 9.37 -1.08
C TYR A 15 1.97 9.62 0.41
N MET A 16 2.94 9.39 1.30
CA MET A 16 2.71 9.50 2.76
C MET A 16 2.40 10.93 3.23
N ASP A 17 2.89 11.93 2.51
CA ASP A 17 2.71 13.35 2.87
C ASP A 17 1.39 13.95 2.35
N VAL A 18 0.56 13.15 1.73
CA VAL A 18 -0.73 13.59 1.18
C VAL A 18 -1.84 13.16 2.12
N PRO A 19 -2.73 14.06 2.52
CA PRO A 19 -3.94 13.71 3.25
C PRO A 19 -4.71 12.60 2.54
N ALA A 20 -5.31 11.69 3.30
CA ALA A 20 -6.24 10.73 2.75
C ALA A 20 -7.32 11.49 1.99
N VAL A 21 -7.51 11.15 0.71
CA VAL A 21 -8.55 11.77 -0.10
C VAL A 21 -9.88 11.18 0.32
N VAL A 22 -10.67 11.97 1.02
CA VAL A 22 -11.96 11.56 1.55
C VAL A 22 -13.08 11.77 0.54
N ASP A 23 -12.93 12.78 -0.35
CA ASP A 23 -13.92 13.11 -1.38
C ASP A 23 -13.29 13.62 -2.69
N ASP A 24 -14.13 13.91 -3.69
CA ASP A 24 -13.66 14.42 -4.99
C ASP A 24 -13.13 15.86 -4.92
N ASN A 25 -13.55 16.67 -3.93
CA ASN A 25 -13.04 18.02 -3.74
C ASN A 25 -11.59 18.02 -3.22
N ASP A 26 -11.25 17.04 -2.38
CA ASP A 26 -9.88 16.86 -1.91
C ASP A 26 -8.93 16.47 -3.06
N ARG A 27 -9.46 15.79 -4.09
CA ARG A 27 -8.70 15.48 -5.31
C ARG A 27 -8.31 16.72 -6.10
N GLU A 28 -9.23 17.67 -6.25
CA GLU A 28 -8.96 18.92 -6.97
C GLU A 28 -7.91 19.76 -6.20
N ARG A 29 -8.05 19.88 -4.88
CA ARG A 29 -7.06 20.54 -4.02
C ARG A 29 -5.68 19.90 -4.08
N ALA A 30 -5.63 18.55 -4.10
CA ALA A 30 -4.36 17.84 -4.23
C ALA A 30 -3.71 18.07 -5.58
N LYS A 31 -4.47 18.22 -6.66
CA LYS A 31 -3.94 18.55 -8.00
C LYS A 31 -3.36 19.95 -8.04
N GLU A 32 -4.03 20.93 -7.43
CA GLU A 32 -3.55 22.32 -7.38
C GLU A 32 -2.24 22.46 -6.60
N THR A 33 -2.01 21.59 -5.60
CA THR A 33 -0.81 21.62 -4.77
C THR A 33 0.38 20.90 -5.41
N LEU A 34 0.14 19.99 -6.36
CA LEU A 34 1.17 19.16 -7.00
C LEU A 34 1.57 19.75 -8.36
N GLN A 35 2.83 20.16 -8.46
CA GLN A 35 3.41 20.66 -9.74
C GLN A 35 3.48 19.55 -10.82
N ALA A 36 3.52 18.27 -10.43
CA ALA A 36 3.50 17.12 -11.34
C ALA A 36 2.95 15.87 -10.62
N PRO A 37 2.32 14.92 -11.34
CA PRO A 37 1.88 13.66 -10.78
C PRO A 37 3.08 12.86 -10.22
N ARG A 38 3.01 12.44 -8.95
CA ARG A 38 4.03 11.58 -8.32
C ARG A 38 3.94 10.14 -8.80
N GLY A 39 2.82 9.79 -9.45
CA GLY A 39 2.54 8.47 -10.01
C GLY A 39 1.06 8.18 -10.12
N ARG A 40 0.72 6.91 -10.31
CA ARG A 40 -0.63 6.44 -10.65
C ARG A 40 -1.76 6.94 -9.74
N MET A 41 -1.49 7.16 -8.46
CA MET A 41 -2.53 7.65 -7.54
C MET A 41 -2.94 9.11 -7.82
N ASP A 42 -2.06 9.89 -8.43
CA ASP A 42 -2.32 11.29 -8.79
C ASP A 42 -2.92 11.40 -10.19
N GLU A 43 -2.90 10.33 -10.99
CA GLU A 43 -3.49 10.29 -12.34
C GLU A 43 -5.00 10.00 -12.29
N ILE A 44 -5.78 10.76 -13.06
CA ILE A 44 -7.26 10.67 -13.07
C ILE A 44 -7.73 9.25 -13.45
N GLY A 45 -7.10 8.62 -14.43
CA GLY A 45 -7.49 7.30 -14.92
C GLY A 45 -7.32 6.16 -13.91
N TRP A 46 -6.35 6.27 -13.00
CA TRP A 46 -6.04 5.26 -12.00
C TRP A 46 -6.74 5.46 -10.66
N GLY A 47 -7.26 6.65 -10.40
CA GLY A 47 -7.91 6.98 -9.13
C GLY A 47 -9.07 6.05 -8.76
N ARG A 48 -9.83 5.58 -9.75
CA ARG A 48 -10.96 4.65 -9.56
C ARG A 48 -10.53 3.25 -9.16
N THR A 49 -9.35 2.78 -9.59
CA THR A 49 -8.88 1.41 -9.32
C THR A 49 -8.04 1.33 -8.04
N LEU A 50 -7.47 2.45 -7.60
CA LEU A 50 -6.58 2.53 -6.45
C LEU A 50 -7.24 3.14 -5.20
N TYR A 51 -8.55 3.41 -5.24
CA TYR A 51 -9.30 4.02 -4.12
C TYR A 51 -9.11 3.29 -2.79
N ARG A 52 -9.00 1.97 -2.83
CA ARG A 52 -8.82 1.12 -1.64
C ARG A 52 -7.55 1.41 -0.83
N TYR A 53 -6.56 2.06 -1.45
CA TYR A 53 -5.31 2.44 -0.78
C TYR A 53 -5.32 3.88 -0.27
N ARG A 54 -6.43 4.61 -0.43
CA ARG A 54 -6.58 6.00 -0.01
C ARG A 54 -7.32 6.18 1.30
N THR A 55 -7.73 5.08 1.93
CA THR A 55 -8.41 5.12 3.23
C THR A 55 -7.43 5.50 4.33
N GLU A 56 -7.93 6.13 5.37
CA GLU A 56 -7.15 6.48 6.55
C GLU A 56 -6.45 5.25 7.14
N ALA A 57 -7.18 4.14 7.30
CA ALA A 57 -6.62 2.87 7.77
C ALA A 57 -5.48 2.34 6.91
N ALA A 58 -5.57 2.48 5.57
CA ALA A 58 -4.50 2.08 4.67
C ALA A 58 -3.27 3.00 4.83
N MET A 59 -3.49 4.32 4.94
CA MET A 59 -2.40 5.28 5.13
C MET A 59 -1.69 5.08 6.47
N ASP A 60 -2.41 4.76 7.53
CA ASP A 60 -1.81 4.45 8.83
C ASP A 60 -1.00 3.15 8.80
N ALA A 61 -1.51 2.11 8.13
CA ALA A 61 -0.75 0.89 7.91
C ALA A 61 0.56 1.17 7.14
N ILE A 62 0.52 2.03 6.11
CA ILE A 62 1.71 2.41 5.34
C ILE A 62 2.73 3.13 6.20
N LYS A 63 2.29 4.07 7.07
CA LYS A 63 3.17 4.74 8.03
C LYS A 63 3.85 3.76 8.97
N ASP A 64 3.10 2.74 9.45
CA ASP A 64 3.66 1.72 10.32
C ASP A 64 4.65 0.81 9.57
N TYR A 65 4.35 0.38 8.33
CA TYR A 65 5.34 -0.34 7.50
C TYR A 65 6.59 0.50 7.24
N ALA A 66 6.46 1.82 7.03
CA ALA A 66 7.61 2.70 6.85
C ALA A 66 8.49 2.78 8.11
N LYS A 67 7.89 2.77 9.33
CA LYS A 67 8.63 2.69 10.59
C LYS A 67 9.42 1.38 10.70
N ILE A 68 8.78 0.25 10.32
CA ILE A 68 9.43 -1.06 10.30
C ILE A 68 10.61 -1.05 9.31
N ALA A 69 10.40 -0.54 8.08
CA ALA A 69 11.45 -0.44 7.08
C ALA A 69 12.65 0.40 7.58
N LYS A 70 12.37 1.55 8.20
CA LYS A 70 13.40 2.40 8.79
C LYS A 70 14.19 1.67 9.87
N ARG A 71 13.52 0.93 10.77
CA ARG A 71 14.18 0.12 11.80
C ARG A 71 15.05 -0.99 11.21
N ALA A 72 14.58 -1.61 10.13
CA ALA A 72 15.31 -2.63 9.38
C ALA A 72 16.45 -2.05 8.50
N GLY A 73 16.64 -0.73 8.49
CA GLY A 73 17.71 -0.06 7.74
C GLY A 73 17.53 -0.13 6.22
N MET A 74 16.29 -0.21 5.73
CA MET A 74 16.00 -0.32 4.30
C MET A 74 14.83 0.56 3.86
N PRO A 75 14.72 0.91 2.55
CA PRO A 75 13.55 1.58 2.01
C PRO A 75 12.28 0.72 2.11
N LEU A 76 11.11 1.37 2.19
CA LEU A 76 9.81 0.68 2.22
C LEU A 76 9.58 -0.18 0.96
N THR A 77 10.04 0.28 -0.21
CA THR A 77 10.03 -0.50 -1.46
C THR A 77 10.76 -1.83 -1.28
N GLU A 78 11.96 -1.80 -0.70
CA GLU A 78 12.77 -3.01 -0.47
C GLU A 78 12.08 -3.95 0.52
N LEU A 79 11.60 -3.43 1.64
CA LEU A 79 10.85 -4.22 2.63
C LEU A 79 9.68 -4.96 1.96
N SER A 80 8.89 -4.26 1.14
CA SER A 80 7.70 -4.79 0.49
C SER A 80 8.02 -5.89 -0.52
N LEU A 81 9.02 -5.69 -1.36
CA LEU A 81 9.43 -6.68 -2.37
C LEU A 81 10.11 -7.91 -1.75
N ARG A 82 10.94 -7.71 -0.71
CA ARG A 82 11.56 -8.83 0.03
C ARG A 82 10.52 -9.64 0.80
N TRP A 83 9.52 -8.99 1.38
CA TRP A 83 8.39 -9.68 2.01
C TRP A 83 7.66 -10.58 1.01
N CYS A 84 7.32 -10.07 -0.18
CA CYS A 84 6.69 -10.89 -1.23
C CYS A 84 7.55 -12.11 -1.59
N ARG A 85 8.87 -11.93 -1.76
CA ARG A 85 9.78 -13.01 -2.11
C ARG A 85 9.89 -14.08 -1.03
N GLN A 86 9.82 -13.69 0.24
CA GLN A 86 10.03 -14.59 1.36
C GLN A 86 8.80 -15.45 1.70
N ARG A 87 7.61 -15.08 1.21
CA ARG A 87 6.40 -15.88 1.45
C ARG A 87 6.40 -17.15 0.63
N SER A 88 6.37 -18.30 1.30
CA SER A 88 6.43 -19.63 0.67
C SER A 88 5.32 -19.89 -0.36
N LEU A 89 4.15 -19.26 -0.18
CA LEU A 89 3.02 -19.36 -1.11
C LEU A 89 3.18 -18.50 -2.37
N ILE A 90 4.17 -17.60 -2.43
CA ILE A 90 4.40 -16.72 -3.56
C ILE A 90 5.58 -17.23 -4.38
N THR A 91 5.28 -17.94 -5.47
CA THR A 91 6.31 -18.46 -6.39
C THR A 91 6.83 -17.40 -7.36
N THR A 92 6.02 -16.40 -7.68
CA THR A 92 6.36 -15.35 -8.64
C THR A 92 5.77 -14.03 -8.21
N THR A 93 6.54 -12.95 -8.29
CA THR A 93 6.09 -11.59 -8.03
C THR A 93 6.16 -10.77 -9.31
N LEU A 94 5.01 -10.25 -9.75
CA LEU A 94 4.95 -9.32 -10.88
C LEU A 94 5.24 -7.91 -10.42
N VAL A 95 6.20 -7.27 -11.04
CA VAL A 95 6.56 -5.87 -10.80
C VAL A 95 6.49 -5.07 -12.10
N GLY A 96 5.95 -3.86 -12.02
CA GLY A 96 5.88 -2.92 -13.14
C GLY A 96 6.76 -1.71 -12.85
N HIS A 97 7.43 -1.21 -13.89
CA HIS A 97 8.33 -0.07 -13.79
C HIS A 97 7.93 1.00 -14.79
N SER A 98 8.07 2.27 -14.41
CA SER A 98 7.83 3.40 -15.30
C SER A 98 9.14 3.98 -15.89
N ASN A 99 10.27 3.57 -15.34
CA ASN A 99 11.60 3.99 -15.80
C ASN A 99 12.68 2.96 -15.40
N GLU A 100 13.86 3.12 -16.02
CA GLU A 100 15.00 2.23 -15.84
C GLU A 100 15.53 2.16 -14.41
N LYS A 101 15.56 3.30 -13.70
CA LYS A 101 16.01 3.34 -12.30
C LYS A 101 15.17 2.45 -11.37
N GLN A 102 13.84 2.43 -11.59
CA GLN A 102 12.95 1.54 -10.83
C GLN A 102 13.22 0.07 -11.17
N LEU A 103 13.51 -0.24 -12.42
CA LEU A 103 13.88 -1.60 -12.83
C LEU A 103 15.18 -2.04 -12.16
N GLU A 104 16.22 -1.23 -12.23
CA GLU A 104 17.51 -1.50 -11.59
C GLU A 104 17.38 -1.69 -10.08
N GLU A 105 16.59 -0.83 -9.41
CA GLU A 105 16.31 -0.96 -7.98
C GLU A 105 15.65 -2.30 -7.67
N SER A 106 14.62 -2.68 -8.42
CA SER A 106 13.93 -3.95 -8.22
C SER A 106 14.85 -5.15 -8.47
N LEU A 107 15.65 -5.13 -9.52
CA LEU A 107 16.63 -6.18 -9.80
C LEU A 107 17.64 -6.34 -8.64
N ARG A 108 18.15 -5.20 -8.11
CA ARG A 108 19.05 -5.21 -6.95
C ARG A 108 18.37 -5.83 -5.71
N ILE A 109 17.12 -5.49 -5.47
CA ILE A 109 16.35 -6.02 -4.32
C ILE A 109 16.16 -7.53 -4.46
N PHE A 110 15.75 -8.00 -5.65
CA PHE A 110 15.53 -9.44 -5.88
C PHE A 110 16.83 -10.24 -5.93
N ALA A 111 17.97 -9.64 -6.21
CA ALA A 111 19.28 -10.29 -6.15
C ALA A 111 19.76 -10.56 -4.72
N LYS A 112 19.27 -9.84 -3.72
CA LYS A 112 19.59 -10.09 -2.31
C LYS A 112 19.02 -11.43 -1.87
N LYS A 113 19.88 -12.34 -1.39
CA LYS A 113 19.47 -13.70 -0.98
C LYS A 113 19.13 -13.83 0.49
N ASP A 114 19.65 -12.93 1.31
CA ASP A 114 19.42 -12.90 2.75
C ASP A 114 17.92 -12.71 3.06
N PRO A 115 17.34 -13.47 4.00
CA PRO A 115 15.94 -13.28 4.39
C PRO A 115 15.77 -12.00 5.23
N LEU A 116 14.54 -11.48 5.28
CA LEU A 116 14.18 -10.54 6.32
C LEU A 116 14.21 -11.26 7.67
N PRO A 117 14.70 -10.61 8.74
CA PRO A 117 14.66 -11.17 10.09
C PRO A 117 13.24 -11.51 10.54
N ASP A 118 13.11 -12.55 11.37
CA ASP A 118 11.80 -13.04 11.83
C ASP A 118 11.02 -12.00 12.63
N ASP A 119 11.69 -11.17 13.43
CA ASP A 119 11.07 -10.08 14.17
C ASP A 119 10.47 -9.02 13.23
N ILE A 120 11.15 -8.70 12.13
CA ILE A 120 10.63 -7.81 11.08
C ILE A 120 9.41 -8.42 10.40
N MET A 121 9.48 -9.70 10.03
CA MET A 121 8.36 -10.42 9.43
C MET A 121 7.15 -10.43 10.38
N TRP A 122 7.37 -10.65 11.65
CA TRP A 122 6.31 -10.66 12.66
C TRP A 122 5.66 -9.30 12.84
N GLU A 123 6.43 -8.22 12.83
CA GLU A 123 5.87 -6.86 12.89
C GLU A 123 5.04 -6.51 11.67
N ILE A 124 5.50 -6.90 10.48
CA ILE A 124 4.70 -6.74 9.26
C ILE A 124 3.36 -7.45 9.39
N ASP A 125 3.36 -8.69 9.89
CA ASP A 125 2.15 -9.46 10.08
C ASP A 125 1.21 -8.82 11.11
N ARG A 126 1.72 -8.20 12.17
CA ARG A 126 0.92 -7.42 13.14
C ARG A 126 0.21 -6.22 12.51
N VAL A 127 0.90 -5.47 11.66
CA VAL A 127 0.27 -4.37 10.92
C VAL A 127 -0.80 -4.92 9.98
N HIS A 128 -0.49 -6.00 9.26
CA HIS A 128 -1.43 -6.67 8.37
C HIS A 128 -2.69 -7.17 9.10
N MET A 129 -2.55 -7.66 10.31
CA MET A 129 -3.70 -8.11 11.13
C MET A 129 -4.70 -6.99 11.43
N ARG A 130 -4.26 -5.75 11.55
CA ARG A 130 -5.14 -4.59 11.78
C ARG A 130 -5.87 -4.13 10.53
N ASN A 131 -5.32 -4.37 9.34
CA ASN A 131 -5.89 -3.96 8.06
C ASN A 131 -5.68 -5.02 6.98
N ARG A 132 -6.31 -6.18 7.17
CA ARG A 132 -6.16 -7.35 6.27
C ARG A 132 -6.71 -7.13 4.88
N LEU A 133 -7.80 -6.38 4.78
CA LEU A 133 -8.56 -6.21 3.56
C LEU A 133 -8.83 -4.72 3.33
N PRO A 134 -7.88 -3.98 2.75
CA PRO A 134 -8.05 -2.55 2.51
C PRO A 134 -9.32 -2.19 1.72
N LEU A 135 -9.82 -3.12 0.91
CA LEU A 135 -11.06 -2.95 0.17
C LEU A 135 -12.27 -2.75 1.10
N PHE A 136 -12.35 -3.51 2.20
CA PHE A 136 -13.43 -3.41 3.18
C PHE A 136 -13.22 -2.29 4.19
N SER A 137 -12.03 -1.72 4.24
CA SER A 137 -11.72 -0.52 5.03
C SER A 137 -11.97 0.77 4.24
N SER A 138 -12.52 0.68 3.02
CA SER A 138 -12.84 1.86 2.23
C SER A 138 -14.09 2.55 2.79
N ASN A 139 -14.13 3.88 2.73
CA ASN A 139 -15.29 4.68 3.13
C ASN A 139 -16.57 4.40 2.30
N LEU A 140 -16.47 3.54 1.28
CA LEU A 140 -17.59 3.05 0.49
C LEU A 140 -18.33 1.89 1.17
N VAL A 141 -17.68 1.21 2.11
CA VAL A 141 -18.32 0.17 2.92
C VAL A 141 -18.85 0.84 4.18
N GLY A 142 -20.08 1.30 4.10
CA GLY A 142 -20.83 1.73 5.26
C GLY A 142 -20.46 3.10 5.83
N LYS A 143 -20.77 4.17 5.10
CA LYS A 143 -20.90 5.51 5.72
C LYS A 143 -21.88 5.50 6.90
N ASP A 144 -22.74 4.51 6.95
CA ASP A 144 -23.84 4.38 7.93
C ASP A 144 -23.61 3.25 8.95
N TRP A 145 -22.49 2.53 8.88
CA TRP A 145 -22.18 1.50 9.85
C TRP A 145 -21.43 2.11 11.04
N ASN A 146 -22.17 2.39 12.10
CA ASN A 146 -21.67 2.91 13.38
C ASN A 146 -21.14 1.82 14.34
N GLY A 147 -21.08 0.56 13.90
CA GLY A 147 -20.67 -0.57 14.76
C GLY A 147 -21.79 -1.14 15.63
N GLU A 148 -23.02 -0.61 15.54
CA GLU A 148 -24.17 -1.03 16.36
C GLU A 148 -25.17 -1.91 15.61
N GLY A 149 -24.84 -2.37 14.41
CA GLY A 149 -25.68 -3.30 13.66
C GLY A 149 -25.49 -4.74 14.11
N GLU A 150 -26.58 -5.51 14.22
CA GLU A 150 -26.52 -6.94 14.44
C GLU A 150 -25.77 -7.62 13.28
N ILE A 151 -24.79 -8.47 13.63
CA ILE A 151 -24.08 -9.30 12.65
C ILE A 151 -25.08 -10.33 12.13
N GLY A 152 -25.63 -10.15 10.95
CA GLY A 152 -26.44 -11.20 10.36
C GLY A 152 -27.48 -10.83 9.32
N GLU A 153 -27.74 -9.57 9.04
CA GLU A 153 -28.65 -9.26 7.95
C GLU A 153 -27.90 -9.25 6.59
N PRO A 154 -28.33 -10.07 5.61
CA PRO A 154 -27.77 -10.02 4.27
C PRO A 154 -28.10 -8.68 3.63
N ILE A 155 -27.11 -8.04 3.05
CA ILE A 155 -27.28 -6.83 2.23
C ILE A 155 -28.19 -7.18 1.05
N PRO A 156 -29.28 -6.43 0.80
CA PRO A 156 -30.22 -6.68 -0.28
C PRO A 156 -29.59 -6.56 -1.68
#